data_a0d0d2f3acb5fd6043a3543cb2bc96c4
#
_entry.id   a0d0d2f3acb5fd6043a3543cb2bc96c4
#
_cell.length_a   1.000
_cell.length_b   1.000
_cell.length_c   1.000
_cell.angle_alpha   90.00
_cell.angle_beta   90.00
_cell.angle_gamma   90.00
#
_symmetry.space_group_name_H-M   'P 1'
#
loop_
_entity.id
_entity.type
_entity.pdbx_description
1 polymer ?
#
loop_
_entity_poly.entity_id
_entity_poly.type
_entity_poly.pdbx_seq_one_letter_code
_entity_poly.pdbx_strand_id
1 'polypeptide(L)'
;MVYVELEEGANLEDVTKELKADDYFAHDELHVFAVPSVDALNDVGHGVHMTRKGVCGKTHNQHFSFDMNINNPALTAQVLVNVARASFRLAPGCYTMPEIPVIDMLPGSREEIIATLV
;
A
#
# COMPACT_ATOMS: atom_id res chain seq x y z
N MET A 1 -9.05 2.58 7.14
CA MET A 1 -9.31 3.36 8.37
C MET A 1 -8.77 4.75 8.18
N VAL A 2 -9.56 5.77 8.48
CA VAL A 2 -9.19 7.19 8.41
C VAL A 2 -9.34 7.80 9.80
N TYR A 3 -8.35 8.56 10.22
CA TYR A 3 -8.36 9.29 11.49
C TYR A 3 -8.46 10.77 11.19
N VAL A 4 -9.38 11.45 11.84
CA VAL A 4 -9.65 12.87 11.64
C VAL A 4 -9.55 13.64 12.94
N GLU A 5 -8.89 14.78 12.91
CA GLU A 5 -8.98 15.81 13.95
C GLU A 5 -10.06 16.78 13.53
N LEU A 6 -11.09 16.92 14.37
CA LEU A 6 -12.24 17.77 14.08
C LEU A 6 -12.00 19.18 14.56
N GLU A 7 -12.32 20.15 13.72
CA GLU A 7 -12.39 21.55 14.13
C GLU A 7 -13.55 21.79 15.12
N GLU A 8 -13.46 22.88 15.85
CA GLU A 8 -14.51 23.25 16.81
C GLU A 8 -15.86 23.42 16.11
N GLY A 9 -16.85 22.66 16.57
CA GLY A 9 -18.20 22.64 16.00
C GLY A 9 -18.41 21.68 14.83
N ALA A 10 -17.38 20.99 14.36
CA ALA A 10 -17.52 19.96 13.33
C ALA A 10 -18.12 18.67 13.89
N ASN A 11 -18.91 17.97 13.07
CA ASN A 11 -19.56 16.71 13.44
C ASN A 11 -18.93 15.55 12.67
N LEU A 12 -18.55 14.47 13.39
CA LEU A 12 -17.96 13.28 12.80
C LEU A 12 -18.87 12.61 11.76
N GLU A 13 -20.19 12.63 11.98
CA GLU A 13 -21.13 12.01 11.04
C GLU A 13 -21.15 12.73 9.69
N ASP A 14 -21.12 14.06 9.70
CA ASP A 14 -21.11 14.88 8.49
C ASP A 14 -19.78 14.69 7.72
N VAL A 15 -18.66 14.75 8.44
CA VAL A 15 -17.33 14.50 7.85
C VAL A 15 -17.24 13.09 7.27
N THR A 16 -17.75 12.09 7.98
CA THR A 16 -17.78 10.70 7.50
C THR A 16 -18.60 10.55 6.23
N LYS A 17 -19.74 11.24 6.15
CA LYS A 17 -20.60 11.22 4.97
C LYS A 17 -19.93 11.87 3.77
N GLU A 18 -19.23 12.98 3.98
CA GLU A 18 -18.49 13.68 2.94
C GLU A 18 -17.33 12.82 2.41
N LEU A 19 -16.54 12.23 3.32
CA LEU A 19 -15.45 11.31 2.93
C LEU A 19 -15.96 10.09 2.15
N LYS A 20 -17.08 9.49 2.55
CA LYS A 20 -17.69 8.36 1.83
C LYS A 20 -18.24 8.72 0.45
N ALA A 21 -18.54 9.98 0.22
CA ALA A 21 -19.01 10.47 -1.07
C ALA A 21 -17.87 10.83 -2.04
N ASP A 22 -16.63 10.91 -1.56
CA ASP A 22 -15.46 11.17 -2.37
C ASP A 22 -15.13 9.95 -3.24
N ASP A 23 -14.85 10.18 -4.52
CA ASP A 23 -14.54 9.14 -5.50
C ASP A 23 -13.33 8.27 -5.09
N TYR A 24 -12.41 8.83 -4.31
CA TYR A 24 -11.25 8.11 -3.79
C TYR A 24 -11.63 6.96 -2.85
N PHE A 25 -12.72 7.12 -2.08
CA PHE A 25 -13.19 6.14 -1.10
C PHE A 25 -14.46 5.40 -1.52
N ALA A 26 -15.07 5.78 -2.64
CA ALA A 26 -16.43 5.33 -3.03
C ALA A 26 -16.57 3.81 -3.19
N HIS A 27 -15.47 3.10 -3.43
CA HIS A 27 -15.46 1.65 -3.67
C HIS A 27 -14.89 0.83 -2.51
N ASP A 28 -14.51 1.49 -1.40
CA ASP A 28 -13.88 0.85 -0.25
C ASP A 28 -14.78 0.91 0.99
N GLU A 29 -14.63 -0.09 1.86
CA GLU A 29 -15.21 -0.02 3.20
C GLU A 29 -14.42 0.98 4.05
N LEU A 30 -15.04 2.12 4.36
CA LEU A 30 -14.42 3.23 5.05
C LEU A 30 -14.88 3.31 6.50
N HIS A 31 -13.92 3.24 7.43
CA HIS A 31 -14.10 3.51 8.85
C HIS A 31 -13.39 4.80 9.22
N VAL A 32 -14.13 5.76 9.78
CA VAL A 32 -13.63 7.08 10.18
C VAL A 32 -13.65 7.21 11.70
N PHE A 33 -12.56 7.65 12.28
CA PHE A 33 -12.38 7.80 13.73
C PHE A 33 -11.95 9.23 14.05
N ALA A 34 -12.65 9.88 14.97
CA ALA A 34 -12.19 11.14 15.53
C ALA A 34 -11.06 10.91 16.53
N VAL A 35 -10.01 11.73 16.43
CA VAL A 35 -8.86 11.72 17.35
C VAL A 35 -8.64 13.13 17.90
N PRO A 36 -8.06 13.26 19.10
CA PRO A 36 -7.77 14.58 19.68
C PRO A 36 -6.68 15.35 18.91
N SER A 37 -5.75 14.65 18.28
CA SER A 37 -4.72 15.22 17.42
C SER A 37 -4.19 14.17 16.44
N VAL A 38 -4.07 14.54 15.18
CA VAL A 38 -3.45 13.70 14.15
C VAL A 38 -1.92 13.63 14.33
N ASP A 39 -1.31 14.61 14.97
CA ASP A 39 0.13 14.60 15.27
C ASP A 39 0.52 13.45 16.21
N ALA A 40 -0.40 13.03 17.09
CA ALA A 40 -0.17 11.88 17.97
C ALA A 40 -0.09 10.54 17.20
N LEU A 41 -0.50 10.53 15.94
CA LEU A 41 -0.51 9.34 15.08
C LEU A 41 0.68 9.29 14.10
N ASN A 42 1.59 10.26 14.13
CA ASN A 42 2.73 10.32 13.21
C ASN A 42 3.60 9.05 13.25
N ASP A 43 3.67 8.38 14.40
CA ASP A 43 4.44 7.14 14.59
C ASP A 43 3.63 5.85 14.27
N VAL A 44 2.34 5.96 14.04
CA VAL A 44 1.48 4.80 13.72
C VAL A 44 1.84 4.21 12.36
N GLY A 45 2.36 5.04 11.46
CA GLY A 45 2.74 4.64 10.12
C GLY A 45 1.53 4.44 9.21
N HIS A 46 1.83 4.13 7.97
CA HIS A 46 0.85 3.81 6.94
C HIS A 46 1.07 2.36 6.50
N GLY A 47 0.04 1.54 6.48
CA GLY A 47 0.26 0.14 6.19
C GLY A 47 -0.99 -0.66 5.88
N VAL A 48 -0.75 -1.94 5.62
CA VAL A 48 -1.79 -2.93 5.37
C VAL A 48 -1.54 -4.14 6.25
N HIS A 49 -2.56 -4.58 6.96
CA HIS A 49 -2.60 -5.88 7.60
C HIS A 49 -3.63 -6.75 6.90
N MET A 50 -3.20 -7.87 6.33
CA MET A 50 -4.08 -8.79 5.63
C MET A 50 -3.87 -10.21 6.14
N THR A 51 -4.97 -10.85 6.53
CA THR A 51 -4.98 -12.27 6.86
C THR A 51 -6.00 -12.99 5.98
N ARG A 52 -5.57 -14.04 5.30
CA ARG A 52 -6.43 -14.92 4.52
C ARG A 52 -6.31 -16.35 5.01
N LYS A 53 -7.43 -16.94 5.38
CA LYS A 53 -7.56 -18.39 5.56
C LYS A 53 -8.22 -18.97 4.32
N GLY A 54 -7.61 -19.97 3.74
CA GLY A 54 -8.06 -20.58 2.50
C GLY A 54 -8.29 -22.07 2.64
N VAL A 55 -9.10 -22.58 1.74
CA VAL A 55 -9.35 -24.01 1.53
C VAL A 55 -8.60 -24.42 0.29
N CYS A 56 -7.67 -25.36 0.42
CA CYS A 56 -7.02 -25.98 -0.72
C CYS A 56 -6.95 -27.50 -0.50
N GLY A 57 -7.57 -28.24 -1.40
CA GLY A 57 -7.61 -29.67 -1.30
C GLY A 57 -8.41 -30.16 -0.07
N LYS A 58 -7.96 -31.25 0.52
CA LYS A 58 -8.65 -31.94 1.65
C LYS A 58 -8.30 -31.40 3.03
N THR A 59 -7.25 -30.63 3.18
CA THR A 59 -6.70 -30.27 4.50
C THR A 59 -7.21 -28.93 5.05
N HIS A 60 -7.76 -28.06 4.23
CA HIS A 60 -8.37 -26.77 4.61
C HIS A 60 -7.50 -25.85 5.52
N ASN A 61 -6.18 -25.99 5.47
CA ASN A 61 -5.26 -25.39 6.45
C ASN A 61 -4.33 -24.34 5.87
N GLN A 62 -4.66 -23.75 4.72
CA GLN A 62 -3.85 -22.67 4.18
C GLN A 62 -4.10 -21.38 4.94
N HIS A 63 -3.01 -20.76 5.36
CA HIS A 63 -3.01 -19.47 6.02
C HIS A 63 -1.97 -18.57 5.36
N PHE A 64 -2.41 -17.39 4.96
CA PHE A 64 -1.55 -16.33 4.46
C PHE A 64 -1.73 -15.12 5.36
N SER A 65 -0.61 -14.55 5.81
CA SER A 65 -0.58 -13.28 6.54
C SER A 65 0.41 -12.35 5.87
N PHE A 66 0.02 -11.12 5.67
CA PHE A 66 0.85 -10.06 5.14
C PHE A 66 0.73 -8.83 6.04
N ASP A 67 1.86 -8.32 6.47
CA ASP A 67 1.96 -7.12 7.29
C ASP A 67 2.90 -6.15 6.61
N MET A 68 2.44 -4.93 6.38
CA MET A 68 3.24 -3.87 5.79
C MET A 68 3.06 -2.60 6.62
N ASN A 69 4.15 -2.02 7.07
CA ASN A 69 4.18 -0.71 7.71
C ASN A 69 5.23 0.15 7.01
N ILE A 70 4.84 1.30 6.52
CA ILE A 70 5.66 2.13 5.63
C ILE A 70 5.57 3.62 5.99
N ASN A 71 6.60 4.34 5.60
CA ASN A 71 6.50 5.77 5.37
C ASN A 71 6.09 5.99 3.91
N ASN A 72 4.88 6.47 3.67
CA ASN A 72 4.30 6.55 2.33
C ASN A 72 5.15 7.38 1.34
N PRO A 73 5.61 8.61 1.67
CA PRO A 73 6.47 9.37 0.76
C PRO A 73 7.78 8.64 0.41
N ALA A 74 8.41 7.99 1.39
CA ALA A 74 9.66 7.27 1.19
C ALA A 74 9.47 6.03 0.29
N LEU A 75 8.40 5.26 0.52
CA LEU A 75 8.08 4.11 -0.33
C LEU A 75 7.77 4.54 -1.76
N THR A 76 6.95 5.59 -1.94
CA THR A 76 6.61 6.11 -3.26
C THR A 76 7.86 6.55 -4.02
N ALA A 77 8.76 7.29 -3.37
CA ALA A 77 10.02 7.70 -3.97
C ALA A 77 10.88 6.50 -4.38
N GLN A 78 10.98 5.48 -3.53
CA GLN A 78 11.74 4.26 -3.82
C GLN A 78 11.14 3.48 -5.00
N VAL A 79 9.81 3.36 -5.06
CA VAL A 79 9.13 2.69 -6.17
C VAL A 79 9.36 3.44 -7.49
N LEU A 80 9.28 4.77 -7.48
CA LEU A 80 9.57 5.59 -8.67
C LEU A 80 11.00 5.37 -9.19
N VAL A 81 11.99 5.32 -8.30
CA VAL A 81 13.39 5.02 -8.68
C VAL A 81 13.51 3.62 -9.26
N ASN A 82 12.82 2.64 -8.67
CA ASN A 82 12.85 1.26 -9.15
C ASN A 82 12.20 1.13 -10.54
N VAL A 83 11.07 1.77 -10.77
CA VAL A 83 10.40 1.79 -12.08
C VAL A 83 11.25 2.52 -13.12
N ALA A 84 11.85 3.65 -12.76
CA ALA A 84 12.79 4.35 -13.63
C ALA A 84 13.98 3.45 -14.05
N ARG A 85 14.51 2.65 -13.11
CA ARG A 85 15.57 1.65 -13.41
C ARG A 85 15.08 0.58 -14.37
N ALA A 86 13.88 0.03 -14.14
CA ALA A 86 13.28 -0.98 -15.01
C ALA A 86 13.06 -0.44 -16.44
N SER A 87 12.71 0.84 -16.60
CA SER A 87 12.45 1.45 -17.91
C SER A 87 13.63 1.37 -18.88
N PHE A 88 14.87 1.31 -18.38
CA PHE A 88 16.07 1.11 -19.22
C PHE A 88 16.23 -0.31 -19.76
N ARG A 89 15.46 -1.26 -19.24
CA ARG A 89 15.53 -2.69 -19.61
C ARG A 89 14.31 -3.16 -20.39
N LEU A 90 13.26 -2.35 -20.42
CA LEU A 90 12.00 -2.64 -21.10
C LEU A 90 12.04 -2.08 -22.54
N ALA A 91 11.31 -2.73 -23.43
CA ALA A 91 11.04 -2.18 -24.76
C ALA A 91 10.20 -0.90 -24.62
N PRO A 92 10.27 0.04 -25.58
CA PRO A 92 9.37 1.20 -25.58
C PRO A 92 7.90 0.76 -25.55
N GLY A 93 7.13 1.29 -24.57
CA GLY A 93 5.74 0.90 -24.38
C GLY A 93 5.12 1.55 -23.16
N CYS A 94 3.86 1.22 -22.90
CA CYS A 94 3.12 1.60 -21.70
C CYS A 94 2.91 0.33 -20.88
N TYR A 95 3.29 0.37 -19.61
CA TYR A 95 3.29 -0.79 -18.71
C TYR A 95 2.59 -0.46 -17.41
N THR A 96 1.82 -1.39 -16.90
CA THR A 96 1.36 -1.38 -15.52
C THR A 96 2.39 -2.06 -14.59
N MET A 97 2.35 -1.77 -13.30
CA MET A 97 3.29 -2.36 -12.32
C MET A 97 3.36 -3.89 -12.37
N PRO A 98 2.25 -4.64 -12.47
CA PRO A 98 2.28 -6.11 -12.56
C PRO A 98 2.97 -6.67 -13.81
N GLU A 99 3.09 -5.85 -14.88
CA GLU A 99 3.75 -6.27 -16.12
C GLU A 99 5.27 -6.10 -16.07
N ILE A 100 5.77 -5.35 -15.08
CA ILE A 100 7.19 -5.08 -14.93
C ILE A 100 7.85 -6.23 -14.13
N PRO A 101 8.83 -6.95 -14.68
CA PRO A 101 9.56 -7.95 -13.90
C PRO A 101 10.24 -7.32 -12.68
N VAL A 102 9.97 -7.85 -11.50
CA VAL A 102 10.53 -7.32 -10.24
C VAL A 102 12.05 -7.28 -10.27
N ILE A 103 12.69 -8.25 -10.92
CA ILE A 103 14.15 -8.31 -11.06
C ILE A 103 14.70 -7.09 -11.81
N ASP A 104 13.94 -6.49 -12.71
CA ASP A 104 14.36 -5.31 -13.47
C ASP A 104 14.28 -4.01 -12.65
N MET A 105 13.55 -4.04 -11.54
CA MET A 105 13.47 -2.94 -10.58
C MET A 105 14.66 -2.90 -9.61
N LEU A 106 15.44 -4.01 -9.51
CA LEU A 106 16.56 -4.12 -8.59
C LEU A 106 17.85 -3.57 -9.19
N PRO A 107 18.79 -3.04 -8.37
CA PRO A 107 20.09 -2.59 -8.83
C PRO A 107 20.99 -3.78 -9.15
N GLY A 108 21.88 -3.64 -10.15
CA GLY A 108 22.81 -4.67 -10.57
C GLY A 108 22.39 -5.42 -11.85
N SER A 109 23.19 -6.35 -12.31
CA SER A 109 22.83 -7.25 -13.41
C SER A 109 21.86 -8.33 -12.92
N ARG A 110 21.14 -8.97 -13.85
CA ARG A 110 20.23 -10.07 -13.50
C ARG A 110 20.98 -11.24 -12.87
N GLU A 111 22.18 -11.53 -13.36
CA GLU A 111 23.05 -12.60 -12.86
C GLU A 111 23.48 -12.33 -11.43
N GLU A 112 23.93 -11.12 -11.12
CA GLU A 112 24.30 -10.71 -9.75
C GLU A 112 23.11 -10.76 -8.79
N ILE A 113 21.94 -10.29 -9.22
CA ILE A 113 20.73 -10.32 -8.42
C ILE A 113 20.32 -11.76 -8.11
N ILE A 114 20.30 -12.63 -9.12
CA ILE A 114 19.97 -14.06 -8.95
C ILE A 114 20.94 -14.71 -7.98
N ALA A 115 22.25 -14.49 -8.17
CA ALA A 115 23.28 -15.06 -7.29
C ALA A 115 23.17 -14.58 -5.83
N THR A 116 22.53 -13.43 -5.60
CA THR A 116 22.35 -12.87 -4.24
C THR A 116 21.06 -13.36 -3.58
N LEU A 117 20.01 -13.63 -4.36
CA LEU A 117 18.68 -14.00 -3.85
C LEU A 117 18.45 -15.52 -3.76
N VAL A 118 19.26 -16.32 -4.41
CA VAL A 118 19.22 -17.78 -4.46
C VAL A 118 20.49 -18.36 -3.86
#